data_2d16544c87f5551447dd1af257fe5a80
#
_entry.id   2d16544c87f5551447dd1af257fe5a80
#
_cell.length_a   1.000
_cell.length_b   1.000
_cell.length_c   1.000
_cell.angle_alpha   90.00
_cell.angle_beta   90.00
_cell.angle_gamma   90.00
#
_symmetry.space_group_name_H-M   'P 1'
#
loop_
_entity.id
_entity.type
_entity.pdbx_description
1 polymer ?
#
loop_
_entity_poly.entity_id
_entity_poly.type
_entity_poly.pdbx_seq_one_letter_code
_entity_poly.pdbx_strand_id
1 'polypeptide(L)'
;MMKNRHLSLISVVCLTSICFISLLWPAIAFSLTEDCVAEGTDGSLVQSGQEAFGTSGSDRLTLDSDNFKASIDSSIYEYTGDVITPDVSVLTASGSVLASGIDYEVTYSDNVAPGCATIRVNGLGNYAGVTSQLSFQIVRSSDNNIALPGSWAYQNGKWWWRYEAGGWPSNCFLSIRGAEYYFDSEGYAATGWKYLNDGWHLFSNSCAHLKGWAATGGRWFYLAETSCSMKTGWVLIDDSWYYLDSSGAMQTGWLLLGNTWYWLEPSGLMATGFRLVNGSLYHFSESGSMSSGWFIND
;
A
#
# COMPACT_ATOMS: atom_id res chain seq x y z
N MET A 1 -43.74 -54.65 -43.34
CA MET A 1 -43.20 -54.45 -41.99
C MET A 1 -42.06 -53.43 -42.05
N MET A 2 -42.36 -52.19 -41.96
CA MET A 2 -41.35 -51.14 -41.93
C MET A 2 -41.74 -50.13 -40.88
N LYS A 3 -40.87 -49.95 -39.90
CA LYS A 3 -41.04 -48.98 -38.83
C LYS A 3 -40.54 -47.61 -39.24
N ASN A 4 -41.45 -46.67 -39.25
CA ASN A 4 -41.15 -45.24 -39.38
C ASN A 4 -40.29 -44.75 -38.21
N ARG A 5 -39.18 -44.06 -38.51
CA ARG A 5 -38.50 -43.18 -37.55
C ARG A 5 -38.67 -41.75 -38.04
N HIS A 6 -39.38 -40.99 -37.26
CA HIS A 6 -39.47 -39.53 -37.38
C HIS A 6 -38.10 -38.87 -37.18
N LEU A 7 -37.64 -38.15 -38.20
CA LEU A 7 -36.58 -37.19 -38.08
C LEU A 7 -37.23 -35.85 -37.76
N SER A 8 -36.97 -35.38 -36.57
CA SER A 8 -37.32 -34.03 -36.14
C SER A 8 -36.32 -33.06 -36.77
N LEU A 9 -36.79 -32.17 -37.61
CA LEU A 9 -36.04 -31.03 -38.12
C LEU A 9 -35.87 -30.03 -36.97
N ILE A 10 -34.67 -29.92 -36.47
CA ILE A 10 -34.29 -28.77 -35.63
C ILE A 10 -33.91 -27.65 -36.59
N SER A 11 -34.79 -26.66 -36.61
CA SER A 11 -34.59 -25.40 -37.32
C SER A 11 -33.40 -24.66 -36.67
N VAL A 12 -32.27 -24.62 -37.36
CA VAL A 12 -31.14 -23.78 -36.96
C VAL A 12 -31.47 -22.36 -37.41
N VAL A 13 -32.00 -21.58 -36.51
CA VAL A 13 -32.06 -20.14 -36.71
C VAL A 13 -30.64 -19.59 -36.54
N CYS A 14 -30.04 -19.24 -37.67
CA CYS A 14 -28.79 -18.53 -37.72
C CYS A 14 -29.06 -17.08 -37.30
N LEU A 15 -29.06 -16.81 -35.98
CA LEU A 15 -28.96 -15.48 -35.46
C LEU A 15 -27.52 -15.03 -35.68
N THR A 16 -27.35 -14.06 -36.56
CA THR A 16 -26.14 -13.28 -36.73
C THR A 16 -25.84 -12.60 -35.39
N SER A 17 -25.15 -13.28 -34.50
CA SER A 17 -24.55 -12.68 -33.35
C SER A 17 -23.46 -11.75 -33.83
N ILE A 18 -23.76 -10.48 -33.76
CA ILE A 18 -22.75 -9.43 -33.72
C ILE A 18 -21.84 -9.81 -32.52
N CYS A 19 -20.67 -10.33 -32.89
CA CYS A 19 -19.62 -10.61 -31.96
C CYS A 19 -19.13 -9.22 -31.43
N PHE A 20 -19.77 -8.72 -30.40
CA PHE A 20 -19.10 -7.80 -29.51
C PHE A 20 -17.94 -8.58 -28.92
N ILE A 21 -16.78 -8.35 -29.50
CA ILE A 21 -15.53 -8.64 -28.84
C ILE A 21 -15.53 -7.69 -27.63
N SER A 22 -16.15 -8.14 -26.56
CA SER A 22 -15.83 -7.65 -25.24
C SER A 22 -14.35 -7.98 -25.08
N LEU A 23 -13.51 -6.99 -25.30
CA LEU A 23 -12.14 -6.98 -24.86
C LEU A 23 -12.19 -7.35 -23.38
N LEU A 24 -11.87 -8.61 -23.12
CA LEU A 24 -11.56 -9.09 -21.78
C LEU A 24 -10.29 -8.35 -21.36
N TRP A 25 -10.47 -7.17 -20.91
CA TRP A 25 -9.60 -6.55 -19.94
C TRP A 25 -9.43 -7.58 -18.81
N PRO A 26 -8.24 -7.84 -18.32
CA PRO A 26 -8.13 -8.66 -17.12
C PRO A 26 -8.90 -7.94 -16.03
N ALA A 27 -10.17 -8.27 -15.93
CA ALA A 27 -11.02 -7.77 -14.88
C ALA A 27 -10.69 -8.56 -13.61
N ILE A 28 -9.56 -8.27 -13.02
CA ILE A 28 -9.48 -8.25 -11.58
C ILE A 28 -10.11 -6.92 -11.19
N ALA A 29 -11.40 -6.86 -11.37
CA ALA A 29 -12.21 -5.86 -10.74
C ALA A 29 -12.18 -6.18 -9.24
N PHE A 30 -11.18 -5.66 -8.55
CA PHE A 30 -11.39 -5.40 -7.15
C PHE A 30 -12.58 -4.44 -7.09
N SER A 31 -13.69 -4.95 -6.62
CA SER A 31 -14.87 -4.16 -6.29
C SER A 31 -14.39 -3.05 -5.35
N LEU A 32 -14.31 -1.83 -5.86
CA LEU A 32 -14.01 -0.61 -5.11
C LEU A 32 -15.22 -0.17 -4.26
N THR A 33 -15.94 -1.12 -3.67
CA THR A 33 -17.06 -0.82 -2.78
C THR A 33 -16.99 -1.67 -1.53
N GLU A 34 -15.90 -1.52 -0.79
CA GLU A 34 -16.00 -1.67 0.65
C GLU A 34 -15.55 -0.34 1.23
N ASP A 35 -16.53 0.52 1.42
CA ASP A 35 -16.38 1.65 2.30
C ASP A 35 -15.84 1.16 3.63
N CYS A 36 -14.95 1.93 4.26
CA CYS A 36 -14.66 1.80 5.68
C CYS A 36 -15.98 2.06 6.43
N VAL A 37 -16.86 1.10 6.41
CA VAL A 37 -18.10 1.18 7.18
C VAL A 37 -17.69 0.84 8.61
N ALA A 38 -17.64 1.86 9.45
CA ALA A 38 -17.72 1.64 10.86
C ALA A 38 -19.08 0.95 11.12
N GLU A 39 -19.05 -0.33 11.48
CA GLU A 39 -20.21 -0.96 12.12
C GLU A 39 -20.40 -0.28 13.48
N GLY A 40 -20.98 0.91 13.44
CA GLY A 40 -21.55 1.59 14.57
C GLY A 40 -23.03 1.31 14.57
N THR A 41 -23.45 0.32 15.34
CA THR A 41 -24.83 0.25 15.80
C THR A 41 -25.07 1.44 16.69
N ASP A 42 -26.10 2.18 16.29
CA ASP A 42 -26.81 3.20 17.08
C ASP A 42 -26.30 4.65 16.94
N GLY A 43 -27.17 5.41 16.29
CA GLY A 43 -27.06 6.86 16.17
C GLY A 43 -27.44 7.57 17.47
N SER A 44 -26.54 7.55 18.44
CA SER A 44 -26.61 8.52 19.53
C SER A 44 -25.39 9.42 19.44
N LEU A 45 -25.63 10.65 19.06
CA LEU A 45 -24.74 11.78 19.29
C LEU A 45 -24.49 11.89 20.80
N VAL A 46 -23.42 11.27 21.27
CA VAL A 46 -22.89 11.59 22.59
C VAL A 46 -22.05 12.85 22.43
N GLN A 47 -22.71 13.99 22.56
CA GLN A 47 -22.03 15.17 23.04
C GLN A 47 -21.63 14.89 24.47
N SER A 48 -20.41 14.53 24.69
CA SER A 48 -19.85 14.55 26.05
C SER A 48 -18.39 14.91 26.00
N GLY A 49 -18.12 16.03 26.66
CA GLY A 49 -16.83 16.31 27.28
C GLY A 49 -15.70 16.51 26.28
N GLN A 50 -15.40 17.77 26.06
CA GLN A 50 -14.09 18.24 25.74
C GLN A 50 -13.13 17.80 26.86
N GLU A 51 -12.79 16.52 26.89
CA GLU A 51 -11.51 16.14 27.46
C GLU A 51 -10.50 16.52 26.39
N ALA A 52 -9.65 17.46 26.74
CA ALA A 52 -8.47 17.79 25.99
C ALA A 52 -7.74 16.47 25.75
N PHE A 53 -7.91 15.89 24.55
CA PHE A 53 -6.97 14.90 24.05
C PHE A 53 -5.64 15.63 24.03
N GLY A 54 -4.81 15.30 25.03
CA GLY A 54 -3.44 15.72 25.01
C GLY A 54 -2.89 15.39 23.65
N THR A 55 -2.31 16.35 23.02
CA THR A 55 -1.52 16.26 21.81
C THR A 55 -0.33 15.35 22.07
N SER A 56 -0.55 14.07 22.20
CA SER A 56 0.47 13.10 22.49
C SER A 56 0.22 11.88 21.68
N GLY A 57 0.57 11.98 20.49
CA GLY A 57 0.49 10.91 19.57
C GLY A 57 1.37 11.09 18.41
N SER A 58 2.35 11.77 18.53
CA SER A 58 3.36 11.78 17.54
C SER A 58 4.52 11.10 18.17
N ASP A 59 4.78 10.03 17.95
CA ASP A 59 5.50 9.73 17.01
C ASP A 59 6.90 9.78 17.08
N ARG A 60 7.56 10.17 16.83
CA ARG A 60 8.86 10.74 17.00
C ARG A 60 8.62 12.03 17.67
N LEU A 61 8.59 11.99 18.88
CA LEU A 61 8.37 13.07 19.74
C LEU A 61 9.34 14.14 19.45
N THR A 62 8.84 15.07 18.72
CA THR A 62 9.27 16.40 18.96
C THR A 62 8.65 16.77 20.29
N LEU A 63 9.40 16.62 21.29
CA LEU A 63 9.15 17.39 22.46
C LEU A 63 9.21 18.82 22.12
N ASP A 64 8.37 19.45 22.78
CA ASP A 64 8.20 20.86 22.69
C ASP A 64 9.46 21.51 22.19
N SER A 65 9.42 21.55 20.90
CA SER A 65 10.09 22.35 19.94
C SER A 65 11.59 22.44 19.94
N ASP A 66 12.28 22.73 20.96
CA ASP A 66 13.65 23.20 20.76
C ASP A 66 14.71 22.40 21.50
N ASN A 67 14.32 21.43 22.31
CA ASN A 67 15.27 20.81 23.22
C ASN A 67 15.85 19.50 22.70
N PHE A 68 15.04 18.46 22.35
CA PHE A 68 15.57 17.25 21.74
C PHE A 68 14.54 16.41 21.03
N LYS A 69 14.98 15.54 20.12
CA LYS A 69 14.19 14.65 19.31
C LYS A 69 14.62 13.22 19.58
N ALA A 70 13.71 12.40 20.11
CA ALA A 70 13.94 10.99 20.35
C ALA A 70 13.46 10.11 19.18
N SER A 71 14.14 9.01 18.91
CA SER A 71 13.77 8.02 17.90
C SER A 71 14.27 6.63 18.25
N ILE A 72 13.58 5.60 17.74
CA ILE A 72 13.96 4.19 17.76
C ILE A 72 14.13 3.68 16.34
N ASP A 73 14.85 2.59 16.18
CA ASP A 73 15.15 1.98 14.87
C ASP A 73 13.95 1.28 14.23
N SER A 74 13.05 0.71 15.04
CA SER A 74 11.84 0.05 14.59
C SER A 74 10.65 0.37 15.50
N SER A 75 9.47 0.45 14.92
CA SER A 75 8.21 0.57 15.67
C SER A 75 7.56 -0.79 15.97
N ILE A 76 8.13 -1.89 15.47
CA ILE A 76 7.59 -3.25 15.64
C ILE A 76 8.73 -4.19 16.02
N TYR A 77 8.52 -4.99 17.07
CA TYR A 77 9.45 -6.00 17.55
C TYR A 77 8.74 -7.34 17.72
N GLU A 78 9.47 -8.44 17.46
CA GLU A 78 8.94 -9.77 17.64
C GLU A 78 8.86 -10.12 19.13
N TYR A 79 7.77 -10.77 19.53
CA TYR A 79 7.61 -11.32 20.88
C TYR A 79 8.55 -12.48 21.10
N THR A 80 9.48 -12.33 22.02
CA THR A 80 10.45 -13.35 22.40
C THR A 80 10.12 -14.03 23.73
N GLY A 81 9.20 -13.44 24.51
CA GLY A 81 8.95 -13.81 25.91
C GLY A 81 9.84 -13.04 26.91
N ASP A 82 10.85 -12.35 26.41
CA ASP A 82 11.77 -11.55 27.20
C ASP A 82 11.42 -10.06 27.13
N VAL A 83 12.08 -9.27 27.98
CA VAL A 83 11.98 -7.81 27.97
C VAL A 83 12.56 -7.26 26.66
N ILE A 84 11.82 -6.41 25.97
CA ILE A 84 12.25 -5.73 24.74
C ILE A 84 12.57 -4.28 25.07
N THR A 85 13.81 -3.87 24.83
CA THR A 85 14.34 -2.53 25.13
C THR A 85 15.06 -1.98 23.90
N PRO A 86 14.32 -1.40 22.95
CA PRO A 86 14.91 -0.76 21.79
C PRO A 86 15.93 0.31 22.15
N ASP A 87 16.99 0.43 21.37
CA ASP A 87 17.94 1.53 21.50
C ASP A 87 17.27 2.85 21.11
N VAL A 88 17.37 3.84 22.00
CA VAL A 88 16.80 5.17 21.78
C VAL A 88 17.92 6.14 21.42
N SER A 89 17.78 6.75 20.24
CA SER A 89 18.64 7.85 19.80
C SER A 89 17.97 9.18 20.12
N VAL A 90 18.69 10.08 20.80
CA VAL A 90 18.19 11.42 21.10
C VAL A 90 19.13 12.47 20.51
N LEU A 91 18.56 13.40 19.77
CA LEU A 91 19.26 14.49 19.10
C LEU A 91 18.73 15.83 19.60
N THR A 92 19.60 16.83 19.70
CA THR A 92 19.16 18.22 19.86
C THR A 92 18.42 18.73 18.63
N ALA A 93 17.75 19.85 18.71
CA ALA A 93 17.15 20.51 17.55
C ALA A 93 18.18 20.84 16.45
N SER A 94 19.43 21.08 16.85
CA SER A 94 20.55 21.31 15.91
C SER A 94 21.16 20.04 15.33
N GLY A 95 20.69 18.84 15.74
CA GLY A 95 21.15 17.55 15.25
C GLY A 95 22.35 16.96 16.01
N SER A 96 22.77 17.55 17.12
CA SER A 96 23.83 16.98 17.96
C SER A 96 23.31 15.79 18.76
N VAL A 97 24.08 14.71 18.83
CA VAL A 97 23.73 13.49 19.57
C VAL A 97 23.86 13.73 21.06
N LEU A 98 22.86 13.36 21.83
CA LEU A 98 22.86 13.39 23.29
C LEU A 98 23.29 12.04 23.88
N ALA A 99 23.91 12.06 25.06
CA ALA A 99 24.45 10.91 25.75
C ALA A 99 23.46 10.35 26.78
N SER A 100 23.12 9.06 26.64
CA SER A 100 22.30 8.35 27.63
C SER A 100 22.99 8.26 28.98
N GLY A 101 22.24 8.46 30.05
CA GLY A 101 22.74 8.48 31.43
C GLY A 101 23.43 9.82 31.86
N ILE A 102 23.64 10.75 30.91
CA ILE A 102 24.20 12.09 31.16
C ILE A 102 23.17 13.16 30.81
N ASP A 103 22.68 13.14 29.59
CA ASP A 103 21.74 14.16 29.07
C ASP A 103 20.29 13.68 29.16
N TYR A 104 20.05 12.41 29.18
CA TYR A 104 18.73 11.79 29.32
C TYR A 104 18.80 10.36 29.91
N GLU A 105 17.66 9.91 30.43
CA GLU A 105 17.43 8.51 30.82
C GLU A 105 16.19 7.96 30.09
N VAL A 106 16.13 6.64 29.96
CA VAL A 106 15.03 5.94 29.29
C VAL A 106 14.39 4.94 30.26
N THR A 107 13.07 4.94 30.26
CA THR A 107 12.29 3.93 30.98
C THR A 107 11.29 3.28 30.04
N TYR A 108 11.03 1.99 30.25
CA TYR A 108 10.12 1.19 29.44
C TYR A 108 8.96 0.69 30.29
N SER A 109 7.77 0.59 29.70
CA SER A 109 6.61 -0.08 30.28
C SER A 109 5.88 -0.91 29.25
N ASP A 110 5.22 -1.98 29.71
CA ASP A 110 4.46 -2.94 28.88
C ASP A 110 5.28 -3.62 27.77
N ASN A 111 6.60 -3.71 27.98
CA ASN A 111 7.59 -4.11 27.00
C ASN A 111 7.99 -5.60 27.09
N VAL A 112 7.11 -6.45 27.60
CA VAL A 112 7.31 -7.92 27.68
C VAL A 112 6.25 -8.68 26.89
N ALA A 113 4.98 -8.34 27.05
CA ALA A 113 3.87 -9.04 26.42
C ALA A 113 3.54 -8.46 25.04
N PRO A 114 2.94 -9.26 24.14
CA PRO A 114 2.38 -8.71 22.91
C PRO A 114 1.43 -7.57 23.21
N GLY A 115 1.62 -6.46 22.51
CA GLY A 115 0.85 -5.26 22.75
C GLY A 115 1.62 -4.00 22.40
N CYS A 116 1.08 -2.86 22.80
CA CYS A 116 1.74 -1.57 22.68
C CYS A 116 2.62 -1.31 23.92
N ALA A 117 3.91 -1.25 23.70
CA ALA A 117 4.88 -0.89 24.72
C ALA A 117 5.19 0.63 24.68
N THR A 118 5.54 1.19 25.80
CA THR A 118 5.85 2.62 25.92
C THR A 118 7.30 2.82 26.34
N ILE A 119 7.95 3.79 25.72
CA ILE A 119 9.27 4.29 26.09
C ILE A 119 9.09 5.72 26.58
N ARG A 120 9.59 6.02 27.76
CA ARG A 120 9.65 7.37 28.27
C ARG A 120 11.11 7.83 28.34
N VAL A 121 11.38 8.95 27.72
CA VAL A 121 12.68 9.61 27.73
C VAL A 121 12.57 10.82 28.65
N ASN A 122 13.37 10.87 29.69
CA ASN A 122 13.44 11.99 30.64
C ASN A 122 14.78 12.72 30.49
N GLY A 123 14.75 14.00 30.24
CA GLY A 123 15.96 14.81 30.17
C GLY A 123 16.64 14.93 31.52
N LEU A 124 17.98 14.93 31.53
CA LEU A 124 18.86 15.11 32.68
C LEU A 124 19.75 16.36 32.49
N GLY A 125 20.38 16.80 33.54
CA GLY A 125 21.32 17.91 33.48
C GLY A 125 20.73 19.18 32.85
N ASN A 126 21.28 19.60 31.73
CA ASN A 126 20.80 20.78 30.99
C ASN A 126 19.40 20.57 30.36
N TYR A 127 18.92 19.34 30.28
CA TYR A 127 17.61 18.98 29.73
C TYR A 127 16.62 18.56 30.81
N ALA A 128 16.94 18.78 32.08
CA ALA A 128 16.07 18.42 33.20
C ALA A 128 14.68 19.06 33.07
N GLY A 129 13.63 18.24 33.24
CA GLY A 129 12.24 18.66 33.07
C GLY A 129 11.67 18.49 31.67
N VAL A 130 12.51 18.14 30.69
CA VAL A 130 12.06 17.75 29.35
C VAL A 130 11.72 16.26 29.38
N THR A 131 10.54 15.88 28.87
CA THR A 131 10.12 14.47 28.79
C THR A 131 9.61 14.14 27.42
N SER A 132 9.83 12.91 26.97
CA SER A 132 9.32 12.38 25.71
C SER A 132 8.75 10.99 25.87
N GLN A 133 7.82 10.64 25.00
CA GLN A 133 7.23 9.32 24.99
C GLN A 133 7.20 8.77 23.56
N LEU A 134 7.80 7.61 23.35
CA LEU A 134 7.70 6.82 22.15
C LEU A 134 6.86 5.57 22.45
N SER A 135 6.32 4.95 21.44
CA SER A 135 5.66 3.65 21.56
C SER A 135 6.17 2.70 20.47
N PHE A 136 6.17 1.42 20.78
CA PHE A 136 6.45 0.36 19.82
C PHE A 136 5.51 -0.83 20.05
N GLN A 137 5.37 -1.68 19.04
CA GLN A 137 4.53 -2.84 19.10
C GLN A 137 5.34 -4.11 19.32
N ILE A 138 4.85 -4.98 20.18
CA ILE A 138 5.34 -6.34 20.33
C ILE A 138 4.33 -7.27 19.68
N VAL A 139 4.76 -8.00 18.63
CA VAL A 139 3.92 -8.91 17.85
C VAL A 139 4.48 -10.33 17.91
N ARG A 140 3.62 -11.34 17.86
CA ARG A 140 4.06 -12.73 17.74
C ARG A 140 4.34 -13.07 16.29
N SER A 141 5.35 -13.91 16.02
CA SER A 141 5.64 -14.41 14.66
C SER A 141 4.46 -15.15 14.04
N SER A 142 3.65 -15.82 14.87
CA SER A 142 2.44 -16.51 14.40
C SER A 142 1.31 -15.55 14.02
N ASP A 143 1.37 -14.34 14.52
CA ASP A 143 0.34 -13.33 14.36
C ASP A 143 0.67 -12.43 13.18
N ASN A 144 1.66 -12.85 12.34
CA ASN A 144 2.16 -12.08 11.19
C ASN A 144 1.27 -10.90 10.85
N ASN A 145 1.56 -9.76 11.44
CA ASN A 145 0.88 -8.51 11.14
C ASN A 145 -0.59 -8.38 11.62
N ILE A 146 -1.01 -9.12 12.66
CA ILE A 146 -2.38 -8.95 13.18
C ILE A 146 -2.39 -7.75 14.12
N ALA A 147 -3.23 -6.78 13.78
CA ALA A 147 -3.49 -5.65 14.64
C ALA A 147 -3.92 -6.10 16.04
N LEU A 148 -3.39 -5.46 17.06
CA LEU A 148 -3.93 -5.57 18.40
C LEU A 148 -5.45 -5.25 18.37
N PRO A 149 -6.24 -5.89 19.26
CA PRO A 149 -7.66 -5.60 19.34
C PRO A 149 -7.92 -4.10 19.41
N GLY A 150 -8.82 -3.65 18.59
CA GLY A 150 -9.10 -2.23 18.44
C GLY A 150 -10.27 -1.99 17.50
N SER A 151 -10.52 -0.72 17.26
CA SER A 151 -11.59 -0.28 16.38
C SER A 151 -11.17 0.90 15.52
N TRP A 152 -11.77 0.99 14.33
CA TRP A 152 -11.64 2.16 13.50
C TRP A 152 -12.35 3.36 14.13
N ALA A 153 -11.68 4.50 14.11
CA ALA A 153 -12.24 5.79 14.51
C ALA A 153 -12.06 6.80 13.37
N TYR A 154 -13.01 7.71 13.23
CA TYR A 154 -12.98 8.75 12.21
C TYR A 154 -13.04 10.11 12.89
N GLN A 155 -12.02 10.93 12.62
CA GLN A 155 -11.92 12.27 13.21
C GLN A 155 -11.26 13.23 12.23
N ASN A 156 -11.73 14.44 12.11
CA ASN A 156 -11.18 15.49 11.25
C ASN A 156 -11.04 15.08 9.76
N GLY A 157 -11.96 14.24 9.26
CA GLY A 157 -11.90 13.76 7.88
C GLY A 157 -10.91 12.63 7.64
N LYS A 158 -10.31 12.05 8.67
CA LYS A 158 -9.31 11.01 8.57
C LYS A 158 -9.68 9.80 9.43
N TRP A 159 -9.23 8.61 8.98
CA TRP A 159 -9.37 7.37 9.72
C TRP A 159 -8.12 7.07 10.52
N TRP A 160 -8.30 6.44 11.69
CA TRP A 160 -7.23 5.92 12.54
C TRP A 160 -7.69 4.66 13.28
N TRP A 161 -6.75 3.83 13.70
CA TRP A 161 -7.02 2.62 14.46
C TRP A 161 -6.77 2.87 15.93
N ARG A 162 -7.78 2.73 16.76
CA ARG A 162 -7.66 2.89 18.20
C ARG A 162 -7.57 1.52 18.85
N TYR A 163 -6.49 1.26 19.58
CA TYR A 163 -6.36 0.02 20.35
C TYR A 163 -7.31 0.02 21.55
N GLU A 164 -7.82 -1.17 21.91
CA GLU A 164 -8.65 -1.34 23.14
C GLU A 164 -7.84 -1.02 24.40
N ALA A 165 -6.55 -1.34 24.40
CA ALA A 165 -5.62 -1.02 25.49
C ALA A 165 -5.22 0.46 25.57
N GLY A 166 -5.72 1.30 24.63
CA GLY A 166 -5.32 2.70 24.48
C GLY A 166 -4.18 2.89 23.49
N GLY A 167 -4.05 4.12 22.95
CA GLY A 167 -3.06 4.43 21.92
C GLY A 167 -3.49 4.04 20.49
N TRP A 168 -2.58 4.22 19.55
CA TRP A 168 -2.79 3.99 18.10
C TRP A 168 -1.47 3.71 17.39
N PRO A 169 -1.49 3.07 16.20
CA PRO A 169 -0.30 2.86 15.40
C PRO A 169 0.20 4.19 14.82
N SER A 170 1.50 4.37 14.70
CA SER A 170 2.09 5.51 14.03
C SER A 170 3.38 5.16 13.31
N ASN A 171 3.67 5.82 12.19
CA ASN A 171 4.81 5.56 11.30
C ASN A 171 5.05 4.08 11.00
N CYS A 172 3.97 3.29 10.87
CA CYS A 172 4.09 1.85 10.70
C CYS A 172 3.04 1.30 9.75
N PHE A 173 3.36 0.15 9.18
CA PHE A 173 2.38 -0.72 8.54
C PHE A 173 1.71 -1.61 9.58
N LEU A 174 0.42 -1.85 9.40
CA LEU A 174 -0.35 -2.73 10.26
C LEU A 174 -1.37 -3.51 9.43
N SER A 175 -1.43 -4.83 9.63
CA SER A 175 -2.46 -5.66 9.03
C SER A 175 -3.67 -5.73 9.95
N ILE A 176 -4.81 -5.30 9.44
CA ILE A 176 -6.07 -5.33 10.15
C ILE A 176 -7.06 -6.15 9.33
N ARG A 177 -7.54 -7.26 9.88
CA ARG A 177 -8.49 -8.17 9.22
C ARG A 177 -8.05 -8.62 7.81
N GLY A 178 -6.74 -8.83 7.63
CA GLY A 178 -6.17 -9.31 6.37
C GLY A 178 -5.86 -8.24 5.31
N ALA A 179 -6.15 -6.99 5.56
CA ALA A 179 -5.71 -5.86 4.76
C ALA A 179 -4.56 -5.11 5.45
N GLU A 180 -3.60 -4.64 4.68
CA GLU A 180 -2.48 -3.86 5.20
C GLU A 180 -2.79 -2.36 5.10
N TYR A 181 -2.40 -1.61 6.11
CA TYR A 181 -2.60 -0.18 6.25
C TYR A 181 -1.28 0.48 6.65
N TYR A 182 -1.05 1.71 6.23
CA TYR A 182 0.03 2.55 6.74
C TYR A 182 -0.55 3.68 7.57
N PHE A 183 -0.01 3.87 8.75
CA PHE A 183 -0.37 4.97 9.64
C PHE A 183 0.77 5.98 9.66
N ASP A 184 0.43 7.24 9.43
CA ASP A 184 1.39 8.33 9.43
C ASP A 184 1.85 8.66 10.86
N SER A 185 2.70 9.67 10.98
CA SER A 185 3.22 10.12 12.26
C SER A 185 2.14 10.61 13.22
N GLU A 186 1.03 11.06 12.78
CA GLU A 186 -0.10 11.50 13.58
C GLU A 186 -1.07 10.34 13.91
N GLY A 187 -0.78 9.13 13.42
CA GLY A 187 -1.60 7.93 13.62
C GLY A 187 -2.79 7.82 12.66
N TYR A 188 -2.84 8.65 11.62
CA TYR A 188 -3.90 8.55 10.63
C TYR A 188 -3.56 7.56 9.53
N ALA A 189 -4.54 6.76 9.14
CA ALA A 189 -4.41 5.83 8.04
C ALA A 189 -4.24 6.56 6.70
N ALA A 190 -3.25 6.15 5.94
CA ALA A 190 -2.92 6.74 4.65
C ALA A 190 -3.99 6.48 3.60
N THR A 191 -4.22 7.45 2.73
CA THR A 191 -5.03 7.33 1.51
C THR A 191 -4.29 7.94 0.33
N GLY A 192 -4.58 7.47 -0.90
CA GLY A 192 -3.92 7.98 -2.09
C GLY A 192 -2.43 7.64 -2.15
N TRP A 193 -1.69 8.42 -2.93
CA TRP A 193 -0.27 8.21 -3.09
C TRP A 193 0.53 8.70 -1.88
N LYS A 194 1.47 7.86 -1.41
CA LYS A 194 2.46 8.18 -0.38
C LYS A 194 3.84 7.75 -0.84
N TYR A 195 4.83 8.62 -0.63
CA TYR A 195 6.22 8.26 -0.80
C TYR A 195 6.76 7.77 0.55
N LEU A 196 7.16 6.52 0.61
CA LEU A 196 7.76 5.88 1.77
C LEU A 196 9.22 5.53 1.46
N ASN A 197 9.93 4.90 2.39
CA ASN A 197 11.37 4.67 2.30
C ASN A 197 11.84 3.95 1.03
N ASP A 198 11.02 3.07 0.47
CA ASP A 198 11.33 2.21 -0.68
C ASP A 198 10.62 2.64 -1.97
N GLY A 199 9.86 3.73 -1.97
CA GLY A 199 9.21 4.26 -3.17
C GLY A 199 7.81 4.80 -2.99
N TRP A 200 7.10 4.96 -4.09
CA TRP A 200 5.70 5.37 -4.10
C TRP A 200 4.79 4.18 -3.81
N HIS A 201 3.85 4.37 -2.90
CA HIS A 201 2.81 3.43 -2.51
C HIS A 201 1.44 4.06 -2.74
N LEU A 202 0.46 3.23 -3.04
CA LEU A 202 -0.92 3.67 -3.25
C LEU A 202 -1.84 3.02 -2.22
N PHE A 203 -2.64 3.83 -1.57
CA PHE A 203 -3.66 3.41 -0.63
C PHE A 203 -5.04 3.72 -1.18
N SER A 204 -5.98 2.83 -0.99
CA SER A 204 -7.37 3.01 -1.41
C SER A 204 -8.06 4.13 -0.61
N ASN A 205 -9.27 4.51 -1.02
CA ASN A 205 -10.09 5.41 -0.23
C ASN A 205 -10.53 4.79 1.11
N SER A 206 -10.50 3.46 1.20
CA SER A 206 -10.69 2.71 2.45
C SER A 206 -9.39 2.52 3.23
N CYS A 207 -8.34 3.27 2.90
CA CYS A 207 -7.02 3.25 3.50
C CYS A 207 -6.22 1.96 3.27
N ALA A 208 -6.76 0.94 2.60
CA ALA A 208 -6.04 -0.30 2.35
C ALA A 208 -4.85 -0.09 1.39
N HIS A 209 -3.70 -0.67 1.73
CA HIS A 209 -2.50 -0.67 0.90
C HIS A 209 -2.73 -1.53 -0.34
N LEU A 210 -2.52 -0.96 -1.51
CA LEU A 210 -2.79 -1.63 -2.79
C LEU A 210 -1.54 -2.33 -3.33
N LYS A 211 -1.77 -3.44 -4.01
CA LYS A 211 -0.77 -4.20 -4.76
C LYS A 211 -1.36 -4.67 -6.09
N GLY A 212 -0.50 -5.09 -7.02
CA GLY A 212 -0.92 -5.44 -8.36
C GLY A 212 -1.37 -4.24 -9.17
N TRP A 213 -2.27 -4.45 -10.10
CA TRP A 213 -2.82 -3.40 -10.95
C TRP A 213 -3.78 -2.49 -10.18
N ALA A 214 -3.57 -1.18 -10.30
CA ALA A 214 -4.41 -0.16 -9.70
C ALA A 214 -4.70 0.97 -10.68
N ALA A 215 -5.96 1.39 -10.75
CA ALA A 215 -6.40 2.51 -11.57
C ALA A 215 -6.69 3.73 -10.71
N THR A 216 -6.06 4.85 -11.03
CA THR A 216 -6.34 6.13 -10.38
C THR A 216 -6.07 7.30 -11.33
N GLY A 217 -6.86 8.36 -11.24
CA GLY A 217 -6.74 9.50 -12.14
C GLY A 217 -6.88 9.16 -13.63
N GLY A 218 -7.62 8.12 -13.98
CA GLY A 218 -7.78 7.66 -15.37
C GLY A 218 -6.56 6.94 -15.95
N ARG A 219 -5.59 6.56 -15.13
CA ARG A 219 -4.37 5.85 -15.52
C ARG A 219 -4.23 4.56 -14.73
N TRP A 220 -3.52 3.58 -15.33
CA TRP A 220 -3.17 2.34 -14.69
C TRP A 220 -1.73 2.37 -14.18
N PHE A 221 -1.52 1.79 -13.01
CA PHE A 221 -0.24 1.65 -12.34
C PHE A 221 -0.08 0.21 -11.87
N TYR A 222 1.15 -0.23 -11.69
CA TYR A 222 1.41 -1.54 -11.10
C TYR A 222 2.25 -1.40 -9.83
N LEU A 223 1.71 -1.91 -8.74
CA LEU A 223 2.35 -1.99 -7.43
C LEU A 223 2.91 -3.42 -7.28
N ALA A 224 4.15 -3.53 -6.87
CA ALA A 224 4.78 -4.84 -6.70
C ALA A 224 4.00 -5.71 -5.71
N GLU A 225 3.85 -7.00 -6.01
CA GLU A 225 3.08 -7.94 -5.17
C GLU A 225 3.70 -8.14 -3.77
N THR A 226 5.02 -7.96 -3.64
CA THR A 226 5.75 -8.19 -2.39
C THR A 226 6.00 -6.92 -1.59
N SER A 227 6.45 -5.84 -2.25
CA SER A 227 6.79 -4.57 -1.61
C SER A 227 5.67 -3.54 -1.69
N CYS A 228 4.62 -3.79 -2.50
CA CYS A 228 3.55 -2.84 -2.82
C CYS A 228 4.05 -1.48 -3.36
N SER A 229 5.34 -1.38 -3.72
CA SER A 229 5.92 -0.17 -4.31
C SER A 229 5.61 -0.07 -5.79
N MET A 230 5.38 1.15 -6.28
CA MET A 230 5.08 1.45 -7.68
C MET A 230 6.25 1.06 -8.59
N LYS A 231 5.93 0.35 -9.66
CA LYS A 231 6.89 -0.02 -10.70
C LYS A 231 6.96 1.03 -11.81
N THR A 232 8.12 1.08 -12.46
CA THR A 232 8.40 1.90 -13.66
C THR A 232 9.24 1.10 -14.64
N GLY A 233 9.23 1.49 -15.91
CA GLY A 233 9.93 0.78 -16.97
C GLY A 233 9.22 -0.49 -17.42
N TRP A 234 9.98 -1.43 -17.98
CA TRP A 234 9.45 -2.74 -18.39
C TRP A 234 9.15 -3.62 -17.18
N VAL A 235 7.96 -4.20 -17.15
CA VAL A 235 7.52 -5.11 -16.08
C VAL A 235 6.89 -6.35 -16.71
N LEU A 236 7.33 -7.52 -16.28
CA LEU A 236 6.75 -8.80 -16.65
C LEU A 236 5.70 -9.20 -15.60
N ILE A 237 4.46 -9.36 -16.05
CA ILE A 237 3.32 -9.71 -15.19
C ILE A 237 2.55 -10.83 -15.91
N ASP A 238 2.38 -11.98 -15.27
CA ASP A 238 1.69 -13.14 -15.81
C ASP A 238 2.17 -13.48 -17.23
N ASP A 239 3.49 -13.63 -17.40
CA ASP A 239 4.17 -13.91 -18.67
C ASP A 239 3.94 -12.87 -19.79
N SER A 240 3.48 -11.69 -19.44
CA SER A 240 3.19 -10.60 -20.37
C SER A 240 3.97 -9.33 -20.01
N TRP A 241 4.57 -8.69 -21.00
CA TRP A 241 5.32 -7.46 -20.81
C TRP A 241 4.45 -6.23 -20.91
N TYR A 242 4.65 -5.30 -20.00
CA TYR A 242 4.04 -3.98 -19.95
C TYR A 242 5.13 -2.92 -19.77
N TYR A 243 4.84 -1.70 -20.19
CA TYR A 243 5.74 -0.57 -19.94
C TYR A 243 5.03 0.51 -19.14
N LEU A 244 5.67 0.89 -18.04
CA LEU A 244 5.22 1.96 -17.15
C LEU A 244 6.21 3.12 -17.29
N ASP A 245 5.73 4.33 -17.54
CA ASP A 245 6.60 5.49 -17.68
C ASP A 245 7.26 5.89 -16.35
N SER A 246 8.05 6.98 -16.37
CA SER A 246 8.73 7.47 -15.17
C SER A 246 7.78 7.94 -14.06
N SER A 247 6.51 8.20 -14.38
CA SER A 247 5.47 8.50 -13.40
C SER A 247 4.76 7.24 -12.89
N GLY A 248 5.14 6.05 -13.37
CA GLY A 248 4.50 4.77 -13.10
C GLY A 248 3.27 4.48 -13.93
N ALA A 249 2.85 5.37 -14.82
CA ALA A 249 1.65 5.18 -15.61
C ALA A 249 1.88 4.20 -16.77
N MET A 250 0.98 3.21 -16.90
CA MET A 250 1.00 2.24 -17.99
C MET A 250 0.85 2.93 -19.34
N GLN A 251 1.73 2.58 -20.26
CA GLN A 251 1.75 3.10 -21.62
C GLN A 251 0.97 2.21 -22.58
N THR A 252 0.40 2.81 -23.62
CA THR A 252 -0.28 2.13 -24.73
C THR A 252 0.09 2.81 -26.04
N GLY A 253 -0.03 2.09 -27.16
CA GLY A 253 0.32 2.62 -28.48
C GLY A 253 1.81 2.54 -28.78
N TRP A 254 2.28 3.44 -29.64
CA TRP A 254 3.68 3.47 -30.05
C TRP A 254 4.57 3.99 -28.93
N LEU A 255 5.65 3.25 -28.63
CA LEU A 255 6.67 3.57 -27.64
C LEU A 255 8.04 3.55 -28.30
N LEU A 256 8.78 4.65 -28.21
CA LEU A 256 10.16 4.76 -28.65
C LEU A 256 11.08 4.78 -27.43
N LEU A 257 11.94 3.77 -27.31
CA LEU A 257 12.99 3.71 -26.27
C LEU A 257 14.36 3.66 -26.93
N GLY A 258 15.13 4.70 -26.74
CA GLY A 258 16.37 4.89 -27.51
C GLY A 258 16.05 4.98 -29.00
N ASN A 259 16.54 4.02 -29.80
CA ASN A 259 16.29 3.94 -31.23
C ASN A 259 15.35 2.78 -31.60
N THR A 260 14.67 2.18 -30.63
CA THR A 260 13.84 1.00 -30.85
C THR A 260 12.38 1.32 -30.62
N TRP A 261 11.55 1.00 -31.61
CA TRP A 261 10.11 1.14 -31.53
C TRP A 261 9.47 -0.14 -30.99
N TYR A 262 8.47 0.04 -30.15
CA TYR A 262 7.59 -0.97 -29.59
C TYR A 262 6.14 -0.57 -29.84
N TRP A 263 5.26 -1.55 -29.87
CA TRP A 263 3.82 -1.34 -29.88
C TRP A 263 3.22 -1.94 -28.61
N LEU A 264 2.51 -1.14 -27.87
CA LEU A 264 1.74 -1.56 -26.70
C LEU A 264 0.26 -1.54 -27.07
N GLU A 265 -0.37 -2.69 -26.98
CA GLU A 265 -1.79 -2.84 -27.28
C GLU A 265 -2.63 -1.91 -26.39
N PRO A 266 -3.91 -1.62 -26.71
CA PRO A 266 -4.79 -0.84 -25.86
C PRO A 266 -4.91 -1.40 -24.43
N SER A 267 -4.66 -2.68 -24.23
CA SER A 267 -4.57 -3.35 -22.93
C SER A 267 -3.26 -3.10 -22.18
N GLY A 268 -2.28 -2.45 -22.80
CA GLY A 268 -0.92 -2.25 -22.30
C GLY A 268 0.05 -3.38 -22.64
N LEU A 269 -0.42 -4.50 -23.21
CA LEU A 269 0.41 -5.64 -23.58
C LEU A 269 1.42 -5.28 -24.68
N MET A 270 2.67 -5.67 -24.50
CA MET A 270 3.70 -5.55 -25.53
C MET A 270 3.41 -6.48 -26.69
N ALA A 271 3.36 -5.94 -27.89
CA ALA A 271 3.14 -6.70 -29.11
C ALA A 271 4.38 -7.51 -29.52
N THR A 272 4.16 -8.73 -29.98
CA THR A 272 5.15 -9.60 -30.64
C THR A 272 4.56 -10.20 -31.90
N GLY A 273 5.40 -10.61 -32.85
CA GLY A 273 4.94 -11.15 -34.12
C GLY A 273 4.27 -10.10 -35.02
N PHE A 274 3.40 -10.54 -35.93
CA PHE A 274 2.69 -9.65 -36.82
C PHE A 274 1.50 -8.95 -36.15
N ARG A 275 1.42 -7.63 -36.31
CA ARG A 275 0.31 -6.80 -35.80
C ARG A 275 -0.16 -5.79 -36.85
N LEU A 276 -1.47 -5.69 -36.98
CA LEU A 276 -2.11 -4.67 -37.79
C LEU A 276 -2.35 -3.43 -36.95
N VAL A 277 -1.63 -2.35 -37.23
CA VAL A 277 -1.75 -1.07 -36.51
C VAL A 277 -2.19 0.01 -37.48
N ASN A 278 -3.36 0.58 -37.26
CA ASN A 278 -3.94 1.63 -38.10
C ASN A 278 -3.95 1.29 -39.62
N GLY A 279 -4.24 0.01 -39.93
CA GLY A 279 -4.30 -0.46 -41.32
C GLY A 279 -2.96 -0.85 -41.98
N SER A 280 -1.85 -0.69 -41.24
CA SER A 280 -0.52 -1.11 -41.69
C SER A 280 -0.04 -2.33 -40.91
N LEU A 281 0.57 -3.29 -41.60
CA LEU A 281 1.10 -4.49 -40.99
C LEU A 281 2.55 -4.25 -40.52
N TYR A 282 2.79 -4.52 -39.25
CA TYR A 282 4.10 -4.45 -38.62
C TYR A 282 4.52 -5.80 -38.07
N HIS A 283 5.81 -6.02 -37.95
CA HIS A 283 6.37 -7.19 -37.29
C HIS A 283 7.22 -6.76 -36.09
N PHE A 284 6.99 -7.44 -34.97
CA PHE A 284 7.73 -7.25 -33.72
C PHE A 284 8.44 -8.57 -33.37
N SER A 285 9.68 -8.48 -32.96
CA SER A 285 10.43 -9.64 -32.46
C SER A 285 9.83 -10.21 -31.17
N GLU A 286 10.33 -11.33 -30.71
CA GLU A 286 9.96 -11.89 -29.41
C GLU A 286 10.28 -10.94 -28.24
N SER A 287 11.28 -10.07 -28.39
CA SER A 287 11.61 -9.01 -27.43
C SER A 287 10.75 -7.75 -27.58
N GLY A 288 9.76 -7.75 -28.48
CA GLY A 288 8.86 -6.64 -28.75
C GLY A 288 9.43 -5.54 -29.64
N SER A 289 10.68 -5.63 -30.07
CA SER A 289 11.29 -4.62 -30.96
C SER A 289 10.68 -4.67 -32.36
N MET A 290 10.27 -3.52 -32.89
CA MET A 290 9.78 -3.43 -34.26
C MET A 290 10.90 -3.77 -35.24
N SER A 291 10.64 -4.70 -36.13
CA SER A 291 11.56 -5.08 -37.19
C SER A 291 11.47 -4.11 -38.37
N SER A 292 12.59 -3.85 -39.01
CA SER A 292 12.66 -3.08 -40.25
C SER A 292 13.19 -3.97 -41.39
N GLY A 293 12.64 -3.80 -42.60
CA GLY A 293 13.04 -4.54 -43.78
C GLY A 293 11.93 -5.45 -44.33
N TRP A 294 12.33 -6.32 -45.27
CA TRP A 294 11.43 -7.27 -45.93
C TRP A 294 11.37 -8.57 -45.12
N PHE A 295 10.15 -9.07 -44.88
CA PHE A 295 9.92 -10.41 -44.35
C PHE A 295 9.52 -11.33 -45.47
N ILE A 296 10.17 -12.47 -45.61
CA ILE A 296 9.78 -13.55 -46.49
C ILE A 296 9.11 -14.57 -45.57
N ASN A 297 7.83 -14.86 -45.83
CA ASN A 297 7.18 -16.00 -45.20
C ASN A 297 7.60 -17.25 -45.99
N ASP A 298 8.29 -18.16 -45.31
CA ASP A 298 8.53 -19.50 -45.78
C ASP A 298 7.28 -20.38 -45.69
#